data_d06484ee7290ac5c497dc3a1b733b589
#
_entry.id   d06484ee7290ac5c497dc3a1b733b589
#
_cell.length_a   1.000
_cell.length_b   1.000
_cell.length_c   1.000
_cell.angle_alpha   90.00
_cell.angle_beta   90.00
_cell.angle_gamma   90.00
#
_symmetry.space_group_name_H-M   'P 1'
#
loop_
_entity.id
_entity.type
_entity.pdbx_description
1 polymer ?
#
loop_
_entity_poly.entity_id
_entity_poly.type
_entity_poly.pdbx_seq_one_letter_code
_entity_poly.pdbx_strand_id
1 'polypeptide(L)'
;MHFVFPRFDLELSRSFKSTTSHIWSLTDHCQTYIHDNWYGFVPPGSCTIIPLPEDVRGPQNPWHATSLAILPTMHTPENVSWHKDLVYNAMWTFLVEAQRWNRQLNVGKDGASTIRTVLMTGLGTGQGGISGKRCAQQMVLAVKHFQQGLPKNIRWEDVRQRNVEIERTMEM
;
A
#
# COMPACT_ATOMS: atom_id res chain seq x y z
N MET A 1 5.83 -18.30 -12.09
CA MET A 1 7.14 -18.11 -11.40
C MET A 1 6.84 -17.49 -10.05
N HIS A 2 6.86 -18.27 -8.96
CA HIS A 2 6.54 -17.77 -7.62
C HIS A 2 7.79 -17.08 -7.06
N PHE A 3 7.77 -15.75 -7.00
CA PHE A 3 8.80 -15.01 -6.27
C PHE A 3 8.40 -14.99 -4.80
N VAL A 4 9.03 -15.85 -4.02
CA VAL A 4 8.88 -15.93 -2.57
C VAL A 4 9.85 -14.96 -1.94
N PHE A 5 9.35 -13.86 -1.41
CA PHE A 5 10.13 -12.99 -0.54
C PHE A 5 10.13 -13.53 0.88
N PRO A 6 11.32 -13.70 1.50
CA PRO A 6 11.43 -14.67 2.57
C PRO A 6 10.94 -14.22 3.95
N ARG A 7 10.26 -13.10 4.16
CA ARG A 7 9.86 -12.74 5.53
C ARG A 7 8.44 -12.19 5.69
N PHE A 8 8.12 -11.03 5.11
CA PHE A 8 6.83 -10.40 5.41
C PHE A 8 5.67 -11.05 4.65
N ASP A 9 5.78 -11.23 3.33
CA ASP A 9 4.71 -11.79 2.50
C ASP A 9 4.38 -13.22 2.90
N LEU A 10 5.39 -14.01 3.30
CA LEU A 10 5.20 -15.37 3.80
C LEU A 10 4.46 -15.36 5.15
N GLU A 11 4.82 -14.50 6.09
CA GLU A 11 4.14 -14.39 7.38
C GLU A 11 2.72 -13.88 7.22
N LEU A 12 2.50 -12.93 6.32
CA LEU A 12 1.17 -12.46 5.96
C LEU A 12 0.34 -13.62 5.36
N SER A 13 0.90 -14.36 4.40
CA SER A 13 0.25 -15.53 3.80
C SER A 13 -0.07 -16.62 4.82
N ARG A 14 0.82 -16.88 5.78
CA ARG A 14 0.56 -17.79 6.90
C ARG A 14 -0.58 -17.33 7.78
N SER A 15 -0.62 -16.04 8.07
CA SER A 15 -1.61 -15.44 8.97
C SER A 15 -3.01 -15.38 8.36
N PHE A 16 -3.10 -15.34 7.03
CA PHE A 16 -4.37 -15.36 6.28
C PHE A 16 -4.66 -16.71 5.64
N LYS A 17 -3.97 -17.78 6.06
CA LYS A 17 -4.27 -19.12 5.61
C LYS A 17 -5.50 -19.67 6.32
N SER A 18 -6.53 -20.08 5.57
CA SER A 18 -7.68 -20.81 6.09
C SER A 18 -7.34 -22.31 6.22
N THR A 19 -8.25 -23.05 6.85
CA THR A 19 -8.13 -24.53 6.97
C THR A 19 -8.24 -25.26 5.63
N THR A 20 -8.87 -24.61 4.64
CA THR A 20 -9.15 -25.16 3.31
C THR A 20 -8.23 -24.65 2.21
N SER A 21 -7.42 -23.61 2.51
CA SER A 21 -6.54 -22.97 1.54
C SER A 21 -5.07 -23.38 1.73
N HIS A 22 -4.29 -23.28 0.65
CA HIS A 22 -2.83 -23.46 0.74
C HIS A 22 -2.13 -22.14 1.13
N ILE A 23 -0.85 -22.22 1.49
CA ILE A 23 -0.09 -21.07 2.02
C ILE A 23 0.00 -19.88 1.05
N TRP A 24 -0.14 -20.10 -0.25
CA TRP A 24 -0.04 -19.06 -1.28
C TRP A 24 -1.38 -18.51 -1.75
N SER A 25 -2.50 -18.95 -1.17
CA SER A 25 -3.85 -18.56 -1.60
C SER A 25 -4.05 -17.04 -1.60
N LEU A 26 -3.50 -16.32 -0.62
CA LEU A 26 -3.55 -14.85 -0.60
C LEU A 26 -2.74 -14.25 -1.75
N THR A 27 -1.56 -14.81 -2.04
CA THR A 27 -0.71 -14.36 -3.16
C THR A 27 -1.42 -14.61 -4.49
N ASP A 28 -2.02 -15.78 -4.68
CA ASP A 28 -2.76 -16.11 -5.90
C ASP A 28 -3.97 -15.19 -6.09
N HIS A 29 -4.68 -14.87 -5.01
CA HIS A 29 -5.78 -13.92 -5.04
C HIS A 29 -5.32 -12.52 -5.51
N CYS A 30 -4.20 -12.03 -4.96
CA CYS A 30 -3.61 -10.76 -5.40
C CYS A 30 -3.16 -10.80 -6.86
N GLN A 31 -2.50 -11.88 -7.28
CA GLN A 31 -2.00 -12.05 -8.65
C GLN A 31 -3.14 -12.12 -9.66
N THR A 32 -4.22 -12.85 -9.34
CA THR A 32 -5.43 -12.89 -10.18
C THR A 32 -6.00 -11.49 -10.37
N TYR A 33 -6.16 -10.74 -9.28
CA TYR A 33 -6.66 -9.36 -9.37
C TYR A 33 -5.75 -8.46 -10.20
N ILE A 34 -4.43 -8.56 -10.00
CA ILE A 34 -3.43 -7.78 -10.77
C ILE A 34 -3.50 -8.16 -12.25
N HIS A 35 -3.62 -9.44 -12.57
CA HIS A 35 -3.77 -9.90 -13.95
C HIS A 35 -5.00 -9.27 -14.62
N ASP A 36 -6.15 -9.33 -13.96
CA ASP A 36 -7.43 -8.94 -14.55
C ASP A 36 -7.62 -7.41 -14.63
N ASN A 37 -7.04 -6.65 -13.69
CA ASN A 37 -7.29 -5.21 -13.56
C ASN A 37 -6.08 -4.33 -13.89
N TRP A 38 -4.86 -4.91 -13.91
CA TRP A 38 -3.60 -4.20 -14.13
C TRP A 38 -2.75 -4.84 -15.22
N TYR A 39 -3.33 -5.72 -16.04
CA TYR A 39 -2.61 -6.45 -17.11
C TYR A 39 -1.35 -7.17 -16.61
N GLY A 40 -1.39 -7.65 -15.37
CA GLY A 40 -0.29 -8.42 -14.75
C GLY A 40 0.82 -7.59 -14.11
N PHE A 41 0.72 -6.25 -14.09
CA PHE A 41 1.79 -5.40 -13.54
C PHE A 41 1.26 -4.16 -12.83
N VAL A 42 1.62 -3.98 -11.56
CA VAL A 42 1.34 -2.77 -10.76
C VAL A 42 2.65 -1.99 -10.56
N PRO A 43 2.77 -0.77 -11.08
CA PRO A 43 3.99 0.02 -10.93
C PRO A 43 4.32 0.34 -9.46
N PRO A 44 5.62 0.38 -9.07
CA PRO A 44 6.02 0.83 -7.75
C PRO A 44 5.48 2.22 -7.40
N GLY A 45 5.04 2.38 -6.16
CA GLY A 45 4.40 3.60 -5.69
C GLY A 45 2.91 3.72 -6.03
N SER A 46 2.34 2.78 -6.79
CA SER A 46 0.89 2.69 -6.99
C SER A 46 0.22 1.92 -5.85
N CYS A 47 -1.09 2.09 -5.70
CA CYS A 47 -1.88 1.34 -4.74
C CYS A 47 -3.18 0.84 -5.37
N THR A 48 -3.59 -0.36 -5.02
CA THR A 48 -4.95 -0.85 -5.25
C THR A 48 -5.46 -1.58 -4.02
N ILE A 49 -6.74 -1.40 -3.69
CA ILE A 49 -7.37 -2.03 -2.53
C ILE A 49 -8.37 -3.07 -3.04
N ILE A 50 -8.26 -4.28 -2.50
CA ILE A 50 -9.11 -5.41 -2.87
C ILE A 50 -9.77 -6.01 -1.63
N PRO A 51 -10.96 -6.61 -1.74
CA PRO A 51 -11.53 -7.38 -0.65
C PRO A 51 -10.68 -8.62 -0.38
N LEU A 52 -10.54 -9.01 0.88
CA LEU A 52 -10.01 -10.32 1.22
C LEU A 52 -10.97 -11.44 0.80
N PRO A 53 -10.47 -12.64 0.47
CA PRO A 53 -11.31 -13.83 0.27
C PRO A 53 -12.21 -14.09 1.48
N GLU A 54 -13.42 -14.60 1.24
CA GLU A 54 -14.44 -14.76 2.29
C GLU A 54 -14.00 -15.69 3.43
N ASP A 55 -13.23 -16.72 3.11
CA ASP A 55 -12.72 -17.71 4.06
C ASP A 55 -11.65 -17.16 5.01
N VAL A 56 -11.10 -15.98 4.74
CA VAL A 56 -10.09 -15.31 5.59
C VAL A 56 -10.47 -13.87 5.95
N ARG A 57 -11.68 -13.43 5.62
CA ARG A 57 -12.13 -12.06 5.84
C ARG A 57 -12.81 -11.85 7.19
N GLY A 58 -12.59 -10.69 7.81
CA GLY A 58 -13.27 -10.29 9.04
C GLY A 58 -13.00 -11.21 10.22
N PRO A 59 -14.00 -11.86 10.82
CA PRO A 59 -13.82 -12.73 11.98
C PRO A 59 -12.90 -13.92 11.76
N GLN A 60 -12.61 -14.26 10.51
CA GLN A 60 -11.75 -15.39 10.14
C GLN A 60 -10.25 -15.08 10.31
N ASN A 61 -9.88 -13.83 10.57
CA ASN A 61 -8.50 -13.46 10.84
C ASN A 61 -8.37 -12.65 12.14
N PRO A 62 -7.19 -12.69 12.81
CA PRO A 62 -7.00 -12.09 14.14
C PRO A 62 -7.08 -10.55 14.16
N TRP A 63 -6.98 -9.91 13.01
CA TRP A 63 -7.08 -8.45 12.88
C TRP A 63 -8.45 -7.96 12.43
N HIS A 64 -9.40 -8.88 12.20
CA HIS A 64 -10.72 -8.58 11.63
C HIS A 64 -10.62 -7.78 10.32
N ALA A 65 -9.51 -7.95 9.58
CA ALA A 65 -9.29 -7.28 8.31
C ALA A 65 -10.30 -7.76 7.27
N THR A 66 -10.83 -6.84 6.48
CA THR A 66 -11.82 -7.12 5.43
C THR A 66 -11.27 -6.87 4.03
N SER A 67 -10.18 -6.12 3.94
CA SER A 67 -9.55 -5.74 2.68
C SER A 67 -8.04 -5.72 2.80
N LEU A 68 -7.38 -5.80 1.65
CA LEU A 68 -5.94 -5.78 1.49
C LEU A 68 -5.54 -4.67 0.53
N ALA A 69 -4.53 -3.89 0.87
CA ALA A 69 -3.90 -2.93 -0.03
C ALA A 69 -2.67 -3.58 -0.69
N ILE A 70 -2.66 -3.64 -2.01
CA ILE A 70 -1.50 -4.04 -2.81
C ILE A 70 -0.73 -2.77 -3.11
N LEU A 71 0.52 -2.69 -2.62
CA LEU A 71 1.34 -1.48 -2.64
C LEU A 71 2.80 -1.84 -2.96
N PRO A 72 3.14 -2.07 -4.23
CA PRO A 72 4.51 -2.40 -4.61
C PRO A 72 5.47 -1.24 -4.34
N THR A 73 6.64 -1.55 -3.80
CA THR A 73 7.74 -0.58 -3.61
C THR A 73 8.93 -0.85 -4.52
N MET A 74 8.91 -1.94 -5.29
CA MET A 74 9.99 -2.33 -6.21
C MET A 74 9.44 -3.26 -7.30
N HIS A 75 10.10 -3.32 -8.45
CA HIS A 75 9.75 -4.25 -9.54
C HIS A 75 10.17 -5.68 -9.23
N THR A 76 11.37 -5.81 -8.75
CA THR A 76 12.01 -7.04 -8.29
C THR A 76 12.67 -6.75 -6.94
N PRO A 77 13.08 -7.77 -6.18
CA PRO A 77 13.81 -7.56 -4.93
C PRO A 77 15.15 -6.88 -5.15
N GLU A 78 15.17 -5.58 -4.91
CA GLU A 78 16.33 -4.75 -5.16
C GLU A 78 16.42 -3.60 -4.14
N ASN A 79 17.59 -3.00 -4.04
CA ASN A 79 17.77 -1.79 -3.25
C ASN A 79 17.17 -0.59 -4.00
N VAL A 80 16.19 0.06 -3.39
CA VAL A 80 15.50 1.24 -3.90
C VAL A 80 15.76 2.49 -3.04
N SER A 81 16.79 2.46 -2.18
CA SER A 81 17.13 3.57 -1.29
C SER A 81 17.54 4.85 -2.03
N TRP A 82 17.94 4.73 -3.29
CA TRP A 82 18.24 5.84 -4.18
C TRP A 82 16.97 6.61 -4.64
N HIS A 83 15.80 5.98 -4.55
CA HIS A 83 14.56 6.59 -5.02
C HIS A 83 14.04 7.60 -3.99
N LYS A 84 14.05 8.87 -4.32
CA LYS A 84 13.87 9.97 -3.36
C LYS A 84 12.48 10.09 -2.73
N ASP A 85 11.44 9.70 -3.44
CA ASP A 85 10.03 9.94 -3.07
C ASP A 85 9.13 8.70 -3.11
N LEU A 86 9.73 7.51 -3.22
CA LEU A 86 9.00 6.25 -3.37
C LEU A 86 7.99 6.00 -2.24
N VAL A 87 8.43 6.15 -0.98
CA VAL A 87 7.57 5.92 0.18
C VAL A 87 6.49 6.98 0.29
N TYR A 88 6.84 8.24 -0.02
CA TYR A 88 5.87 9.33 -0.07
C TYR A 88 4.78 9.05 -1.12
N ASN A 89 5.16 8.69 -2.35
CA ASN A 89 4.23 8.37 -3.44
C ASN A 89 3.36 7.16 -3.11
N ALA A 90 3.96 6.09 -2.58
CA ALA A 90 3.24 4.90 -2.15
C ALA A 90 2.19 5.22 -1.07
N MET A 91 2.58 5.98 -0.06
CA MET A 91 1.64 6.40 1.00
C MET A 91 0.56 7.34 0.47
N TRP A 92 0.91 8.27 -0.42
CA TRP A 92 -0.04 9.15 -1.07
C TRP A 92 -1.11 8.39 -1.86
N THR A 93 -0.69 7.47 -2.73
CA THR A 93 -1.61 6.66 -3.54
C THR A 93 -2.49 5.77 -2.67
N PHE A 94 -1.94 5.21 -1.59
CA PHE A 94 -2.73 4.48 -0.60
C PHE A 94 -3.84 5.35 0.02
N LEU A 95 -3.52 6.57 0.46
CA LEU A 95 -4.51 7.49 1.05
C LEU A 95 -5.61 7.87 0.05
N VAL A 96 -5.23 8.09 -1.21
CA VAL A 96 -6.20 8.37 -2.30
C VAL A 96 -7.12 7.17 -2.51
N GLU A 97 -6.57 5.95 -2.61
CA GLU A 97 -7.37 4.75 -2.84
C GLU A 97 -8.26 4.40 -1.63
N ALA A 98 -7.77 4.56 -0.40
CA ALA A 98 -8.59 4.38 0.80
C ALA A 98 -9.76 5.38 0.87
N GLN A 99 -9.52 6.64 0.47
CA GLN A 99 -10.60 7.62 0.40
C GLN A 99 -11.62 7.29 -0.72
N ARG A 100 -11.14 6.84 -1.88
CA ARG A 100 -12.01 6.38 -2.99
C ARG A 100 -12.84 5.19 -2.57
N TRP A 101 -12.22 4.20 -1.94
CA TRP A 101 -12.88 3.03 -1.39
C TRP A 101 -14.02 3.42 -0.46
N ASN A 102 -13.74 4.27 0.53
CA ASN A 102 -14.72 4.72 1.50
C ASN A 102 -15.88 5.52 0.86
N ARG A 103 -15.60 6.30 -0.18
CA ARG A 103 -16.65 7.03 -0.93
C ARG A 103 -17.54 6.10 -1.73
N GLN A 104 -16.99 5.08 -2.36
CA GLN A 104 -17.76 4.12 -3.16
C GLN A 104 -18.72 3.28 -2.31
N LEU A 105 -18.36 2.99 -1.06
CA LEU A 105 -19.21 2.25 -0.13
C LEU A 105 -20.45 3.06 0.30
N ASN A 106 -20.33 4.38 0.38
CA ASN A 106 -21.49 5.25 0.65
C ASN A 106 -22.53 5.24 -0.47
N VAL A 107 -22.23 4.59 -1.61
CA VAL A 107 -23.12 4.46 -2.80
C VAL A 107 -23.69 3.05 -2.95
N GLY A 108 -23.55 2.17 -1.93
CA GLY A 108 -24.33 0.91 -1.87
C GLY A 108 -23.64 -0.32 -2.47
N LYS A 109 -22.33 -0.49 -2.27
CA LYS A 109 -21.67 -1.79 -2.53
C LYS A 109 -21.87 -2.72 -1.33
N ASP A 110 -22.70 -3.72 -1.48
CA ASP A 110 -22.95 -4.76 -0.47
C ASP A 110 -21.67 -5.49 -0.04
N GLY A 111 -21.46 -5.61 1.25
CA GLY A 111 -20.47 -6.49 1.88
C GLY A 111 -19.07 -5.92 2.11
N ALA A 112 -18.75 -4.73 1.65
CA ALA A 112 -17.47 -4.08 1.96
C ALA A 112 -17.62 -3.11 3.15
N SER A 113 -16.63 -3.09 4.05
CA SER A 113 -16.64 -2.18 5.21
C SER A 113 -15.76 -0.95 4.96
N THR A 114 -16.14 0.16 5.58
CA THR A 114 -15.34 1.40 5.57
C THR A 114 -13.98 1.17 6.22
N ILE A 115 -12.91 1.56 5.54
CA ILE A 115 -11.54 1.50 6.08
C ILE A 115 -11.39 2.62 7.13
N ARG A 116 -11.22 2.23 8.38
CA ARG A 116 -10.99 3.15 9.52
C ARG A 116 -9.62 2.93 10.14
N THR A 117 -9.12 1.71 10.07
CA THR A 117 -7.83 1.31 10.66
C THR A 117 -7.03 0.56 9.62
N VAL A 118 -5.73 0.79 9.61
CA VAL A 118 -4.79 0.15 8.69
C VAL A 118 -3.65 -0.45 9.49
N LEU A 119 -3.39 -1.73 9.27
CA LEU A 119 -2.18 -2.39 9.72
C LEU A 119 -1.18 -2.37 8.55
N MET A 120 0.00 -1.80 8.76
CA MET A 120 1.02 -1.73 7.71
C MET A 120 2.43 -1.84 8.29
N THR A 121 3.36 -2.23 7.43
CA THR A 121 4.80 -2.27 7.75
C THR A 121 5.51 -1.02 7.23
N GLY A 122 6.79 -0.88 7.56
CA GLY A 122 7.65 0.12 6.93
C GLY A 122 7.83 -0.18 5.44
N LEU A 123 7.42 0.76 4.59
CA LEU A 123 7.48 0.62 3.14
C LEU A 123 8.92 0.68 2.64
N GLY A 124 9.35 -0.35 1.91
CA GLY A 124 10.69 -0.44 1.34
C GLY A 124 11.84 -0.59 2.35
N THR A 125 11.56 -0.87 3.64
CA THR A 125 12.57 -0.91 4.71
C THR A 125 13.31 -2.24 4.81
N GLY A 126 12.82 -3.29 4.18
CA GLY A 126 13.50 -4.58 4.11
C GLY A 126 14.52 -4.59 2.97
N GLN A 127 14.23 -5.39 1.94
CA GLN A 127 15.07 -5.53 0.73
C GLN A 127 15.33 -4.20 0.04
N GLY A 128 14.36 -3.27 0.10
CA GLY A 128 14.49 -1.93 -0.49
C GLY A 128 15.55 -1.03 0.13
N GLY A 129 16.07 -1.35 1.31
CA GLY A 129 17.17 -0.63 1.95
C GLY A 129 16.84 0.80 2.41
N ILE A 130 15.57 1.19 2.42
CA ILE A 130 15.15 2.50 2.94
C ILE A 130 15.22 2.46 4.46
N SER A 131 15.87 3.46 5.08
CA SER A 131 15.94 3.52 6.54
C SER A 131 14.56 3.69 7.18
N GLY A 132 14.35 3.08 8.35
CA GLY A 132 13.09 3.22 9.09
C GLY A 132 12.74 4.68 9.40
N LYS A 133 13.76 5.51 9.67
CA LYS A 133 13.61 6.96 9.91
C LYS A 133 13.04 7.66 8.67
N ARG A 134 13.67 7.48 7.50
CA ARG A 134 13.21 8.05 6.25
C ARG A 134 11.81 7.57 5.86
N CYS A 135 11.57 6.27 6.00
CA CYS A 135 10.26 5.70 5.75
C CYS A 135 9.17 6.39 6.59
N ALA A 136 9.37 6.48 7.91
CA ALA A 136 8.43 7.14 8.81
C ALA A 136 8.21 8.62 8.45
N GLN A 137 9.29 9.35 8.16
CA GLN A 137 9.20 10.76 7.77
C GLN A 137 8.38 10.95 6.50
N GLN A 138 8.63 10.17 5.46
CA GLN A 138 7.89 10.26 4.19
C GLN A 138 6.43 9.85 4.34
N MET A 139 6.14 8.81 5.14
CA MET A 139 4.75 8.42 5.44
C MET A 139 3.99 9.53 6.15
N VAL A 140 4.57 10.12 7.20
CA VAL A 140 3.96 11.23 7.96
C VAL A 140 3.79 12.47 7.08
N LEU A 141 4.79 12.77 6.24
CA LEU A 141 4.73 13.90 5.31
C LEU A 141 3.62 13.72 4.26
N ALA A 142 3.43 12.51 3.73
CA ALA A 142 2.34 12.21 2.82
C ALA A 142 0.98 12.42 3.48
N VAL A 143 0.79 11.96 4.73
CA VAL A 143 -0.43 12.20 5.50
C VAL A 143 -0.67 13.70 5.72
N LYS A 144 0.36 14.45 6.15
CA LYS A 144 0.29 15.91 6.33
C LYS A 144 -0.18 16.59 5.05
N HIS A 145 0.46 16.33 3.94
CA HIS A 145 0.14 16.96 2.66
C HIS A 145 -1.23 16.54 2.12
N PHE A 146 -1.63 15.29 2.36
CA PHE A 146 -2.95 14.79 1.98
C PHE A 146 -4.06 15.52 2.74
N GLN A 147 -3.88 15.74 4.04
CA GLN A 147 -4.83 16.46 4.88
C GLN A 147 -4.91 17.95 4.53
N GLN A 148 -3.78 18.57 4.23
CA GLN A 148 -3.72 19.97 3.82
C GLN A 148 -4.37 20.20 2.44
N GLY A 149 -4.32 19.19 1.57
CA GLY A 149 -4.74 19.36 0.19
C GLY A 149 -3.84 20.31 -0.61
N LEU A 150 -4.25 20.61 -1.81
CA LEU A 150 -3.70 21.70 -2.64
C LEU A 150 -4.81 22.70 -2.98
N PRO A 151 -4.46 23.96 -3.22
CA PRO A 151 -5.44 24.96 -3.65
C PRO A 151 -6.10 24.50 -4.96
N LYS A 152 -7.35 24.92 -5.19
CA LYS A 152 -8.09 24.57 -6.42
C LYS A 152 -7.32 24.97 -7.69
N ASN A 153 -6.63 26.12 -7.63
CA ASN A 153 -5.76 26.63 -8.68
C ASN A 153 -4.30 26.39 -8.29
N ILE A 154 -3.77 25.22 -8.62
CA ILE A 154 -2.39 24.81 -8.29
C ILE A 154 -1.40 25.64 -9.10
N ARG A 155 -0.35 26.16 -8.43
CA ARG A 155 0.80 26.81 -9.04
C ARG A 155 2.03 25.88 -8.92
N TRP A 156 2.99 26.05 -9.82
CA TRP A 156 4.27 25.31 -9.73
C TRP A 156 5.00 25.53 -8.40
N GLU A 157 4.81 26.69 -7.78
CA GLU A 157 5.40 27.00 -6.47
C GLU A 157 4.87 26.07 -5.37
N ASP A 158 3.57 25.81 -5.36
CA ASP A 158 2.92 24.90 -4.41
C ASP A 158 3.49 23.47 -4.53
N VAL A 159 3.79 23.04 -5.75
CA VAL A 159 4.40 21.72 -6.01
C VAL A 159 5.87 21.70 -5.62
N ARG A 160 6.64 22.78 -5.93
CA ARG A 160 8.05 22.88 -5.55
C ARG A 160 8.24 22.84 -4.04
N GLN A 161 7.42 23.53 -3.28
CA GLN A 161 7.49 23.53 -1.81
C GLN A 161 7.37 22.10 -1.27
N ARG A 162 6.43 21.31 -1.78
CA ARG A 162 6.29 19.89 -1.40
C ARG A 162 7.52 19.07 -1.76
N ASN A 163 8.07 19.25 -2.97
CA ASN A 163 9.28 18.57 -3.38
C ASN A 163 10.46 18.87 -2.45
N VAL A 164 10.64 20.11 -2.04
CA VAL A 164 11.69 20.49 -1.07
C VAL A 164 11.50 19.78 0.27
N GLU A 165 10.27 19.66 0.76
CA GLU A 165 10.00 18.92 2.01
C GLU A 165 10.30 17.43 1.85
N ILE A 166 10.02 16.82 0.71
CA ILE A 166 10.35 15.42 0.42
C ILE A 166 11.87 15.23 0.33
N GLU A 167 12.58 16.10 -0.39
CA GLU A 167 14.04 16.02 -0.54
C GLU A 167 14.79 16.13 0.79
N ARG A 168 14.31 16.93 1.73
CA ARG A 168 14.86 17.02 3.08
C ARG A 168 14.84 15.70 3.84
N THR A 169 13.96 14.78 3.49
CA THR A 169 13.93 13.44 4.10
C THR A 169 15.08 12.54 3.61
N MET A 170 15.80 12.94 2.54
CA MET A 170 16.95 12.20 2.00
C MET A 170 18.26 12.53 2.74
N GLU A 171 18.38 13.74 3.27
CA GLU A 171 19.61 14.28 3.85
C GLU A 171 19.83 13.83 5.31
N MET A 172 18.92 13.05 5.87
CA MET A 172 18.91 12.59 7.24
C MET A 172 19.07 11.07 7.33
#